data_945c87fc55b15d43561384463c5ef033
#
_entry.id   945c87fc55b15d43561384463c5ef033
#
_cell.length_a   1.000
_cell.length_b   1.000
_cell.length_c   1.000
_cell.angle_alpha   90.00
_cell.angle_beta   90.00
_cell.angle_gamma   90.00
#
_symmetry.space_group_name_H-M   'P 1'
#
loop_
_entity.id
_entity.type
_entity.pdbx_description
1 polymer ?
#
loop_
_entity_poly.entity_id
_entity_poly.type
_entity_poly.pdbx_seq_one_letter_code
_entity_poly.pdbx_strand_id
1 'polypeptide(L)'
;MDFNWLTDWLTLEHLEELISDYRNLGPIPGLLLPFIEAFLPFLPLFVFVTANANAFGLWPGFLLSWTGAVTGAMVVFYLSRLYGKRKALSFVHRHPAVQKAMLWINRHGFGPLFILLCFPFTPSAVVNIVCGLSDISPKQYLLAVFGGKLVMIFTISYIGHDIMSLINQPVKSIIVGIVIFLLWLVGKQVEIRLKRVEQKERS
;
A
#
# COMPACT_ATOMS: atom_id res chain seq x y z
N MET A 1 26.48 -25.54 -3.53
CA MET A 1 25.03 -25.36 -3.70
C MET A 1 24.87 -24.36 -4.82
N ASP A 2 24.55 -24.85 -6.00
CA ASP A 2 24.45 -24.04 -7.21
C ASP A 2 23.15 -23.22 -7.18
N PHE A 3 23.26 -21.92 -7.02
CA PHE A 3 22.13 -21.00 -7.09
C PHE A 3 21.65 -20.73 -8.52
N ASN A 4 22.14 -21.49 -9.51
CA ASN A 4 21.82 -21.31 -10.93
C ASN A 4 20.31 -21.51 -11.22
N TRP A 5 19.60 -22.32 -10.44
CA TRP A 5 18.16 -22.51 -10.61
C TRP A 5 17.35 -21.23 -10.35
N LEU A 6 17.81 -20.32 -9.47
CA LEU A 6 17.15 -19.03 -9.24
C LEU A 6 17.36 -18.05 -10.40
N THR A 7 18.52 -18.09 -11.04
CA THR A 7 18.81 -17.26 -12.22
C THR A 7 18.06 -17.73 -13.46
N ASP A 8 17.85 -19.04 -13.61
CA ASP A 8 17.09 -19.62 -14.73
C ASP A 8 15.58 -19.32 -14.62
N TRP A 9 15.05 -19.18 -13.38
CA TRP A 9 13.64 -18.80 -13.15
C TRP A 9 13.38 -17.29 -13.30
N LEU A 10 14.42 -16.46 -13.21
CA LEU A 10 14.33 -14.99 -13.34
C LEU A 10 14.74 -14.50 -14.74
N THR A 11 14.69 -15.37 -15.76
CA THR A 11 14.90 -14.94 -17.13
C THR A 11 13.78 -14.04 -17.60
N LEU A 12 14.12 -13.05 -18.45
CA LEU A 12 13.16 -12.12 -19.04
C LEU A 12 12.02 -12.84 -19.77
N GLU A 13 12.32 -13.96 -20.41
CA GLU A 13 11.36 -14.81 -21.12
C GLU A 13 10.31 -15.40 -20.18
N HIS A 14 10.72 -15.89 -19.00
CA HIS A 14 9.78 -16.41 -17.99
C HIS A 14 8.88 -15.32 -17.39
N LEU A 15 9.42 -14.11 -17.21
CA LEU A 15 8.62 -12.98 -16.73
C LEU A 15 7.56 -12.54 -17.77
N GLU A 16 7.92 -12.54 -19.03
CA GLU A 16 6.98 -12.26 -20.14
C GLU A 16 5.87 -13.31 -20.24
N GLU A 17 6.23 -14.59 -20.09
CA GLU A 17 5.28 -15.71 -20.06
C GLU A 17 4.30 -15.57 -18.88
N LEU A 18 4.81 -15.33 -17.67
CA LEU A 18 3.98 -15.12 -16.48
C LEU A 18 3.04 -13.93 -16.62
N ILE A 19 3.50 -12.82 -17.21
CA ILE A 19 2.67 -11.63 -17.48
C ILE A 19 1.61 -11.97 -18.54
N SER A 20 1.96 -12.74 -19.57
CA SER A 20 1.01 -13.18 -20.60
C SER A 20 -0.08 -14.09 -20.01
N ASP A 21 0.31 -15.07 -19.20
CA ASP A 21 -0.62 -15.96 -18.53
C ASP A 21 -1.55 -15.18 -17.56
N TYR A 22 -0.97 -14.25 -16.79
CA TYR A 22 -1.76 -13.38 -15.94
C TYR A 22 -2.77 -12.54 -16.72
N ARG A 23 -2.39 -12.03 -17.91
CA ARG A 23 -3.28 -11.31 -18.82
C ARG A 23 -4.42 -12.20 -19.33
N ASN A 24 -4.12 -13.47 -19.66
CA ASN A 24 -5.09 -14.44 -20.16
C ASN A 24 -6.17 -14.80 -19.12
N LEU A 25 -5.87 -14.69 -17.82
CA LEU A 25 -6.86 -14.84 -16.74
C LEU A 25 -7.88 -13.70 -16.69
N GLY A 26 -7.67 -12.64 -17.47
CA GLY A 26 -8.56 -11.49 -17.55
C GLY A 26 -8.38 -10.49 -16.39
N PRO A 27 -9.26 -9.47 -16.29
CA PRO A 27 -9.11 -8.39 -15.31
C PRO A 27 -9.48 -8.78 -13.86
N ILE A 28 -10.14 -9.92 -13.66
CA ILE A 28 -10.63 -10.35 -12.34
C ILE A 28 -9.48 -10.52 -11.33
N PRO A 29 -8.41 -11.27 -11.61
CA PRO A 29 -7.26 -11.34 -10.71
C PRO A 29 -6.61 -9.98 -10.45
N GLY A 30 -6.58 -9.11 -11.47
CA GLY A 30 -6.06 -7.75 -11.36
C GLY A 30 -6.78 -6.88 -10.33
N LEU A 31 -8.06 -7.12 -10.14
CA LEU A 31 -8.88 -6.45 -9.11
C LEU A 31 -8.80 -7.19 -7.77
N LEU A 32 -8.87 -8.53 -7.79
CA LEU A 32 -8.95 -9.35 -6.58
C LEU A 32 -7.65 -9.36 -5.77
N LEU A 33 -6.49 -9.38 -6.39
CA LEU A 33 -5.21 -9.44 -5.67
C LEU A 33 -4.97 -8.18 -4.82
N PRO A 34 -5.12 -6.94 -5.35
CA PRO A 34 -5.07 -5.74 -4.52
C PRO A 34 -6.20 -5.65 -3.48
N PHE A 35 -7.36 -6.24 -3.75
CA PHE A 35 -8.45 -6.35 -2.77
C PHE A 35 -8.05 -7.26 -1.60
N ILE A 36 -7.50 -8.45 -1.88
CA ILE A 36 -7.07 -9.43 -0.86
C ILE A 36 -5.90 -8.89 -0.04
N GLU A 37 -4.99 -8.12 -0.66
CA GLU A 37 -3.87 -7.47 0.04
C GLU A 37 -4.34 -6.63 1.24
N ALA A 38 -5.49 -5.96 1.11
CA ALA A 38 -6.03 -5.14 2.18
C ALA A 38 -6.34 -5.92 3.48
N PHE A 39 -6.46 -7.25 3.40
CA PHE A 39 -6.67 -8.14 4.56
C PHE A 39 -5.37 -8.73 5.10
N LEU A 40 -4.35 -8.87 4.25
CA LEU A 40 -3.14 -9.63 4.53
C LEU A 40 -1.92 -8.70 4.57
N PRO A 41 -1.37 -8.42 5.78
CA PRO A 41 -0.30 -7.41 5.93
C PRO A 41 1.05 -7.83 5.33
N PHE A 42 1.22 -9.08 4.94
CA PHE A 42 2.45 -9.61 4.35
C PHE A 42 2.45 -9.63 2.82
N LEU A 43 1.31 -9.33 2.18
CA LEU A 43 1.24 -9.27 0.72
C LEU A 43 1.75 -7.91 0.22
N PRO A 44 2.75 -7.89 -0.66
CA PRO A 44 3.32 -6.66 -1.17
C PRO A 44 2.44 -6.07 -2.29
N LEU A 45 1.65 -5.04 -1.98
CA LEU A 45 0.78 -4.36 -2.94
C LEU A 45 1.53 -3.90 -4.20
N PHE A 46 2.78 -3.45 -4.06
CA PHE A 46 3.56 -2.96 -5.19
C PHE A 46 3.77 -4.02 -6.27
N VAL A 47 3.89 -5.31 -5.90
CA VAL A 47 4.04 -6.42 -6.86
C VAL A 47 2.77 -6.55 -7.71
N PHE A 48 1.61 -6.54 -7.08
CA PHE A 48 0.33 -6.66 -7.80
C PHE A 48 0.05 -5.45 -8.70
N VAL A 49 0.37 -4.24 -8.22
CA VAL A 49 0.21 -3.01 -9.00
C VAL A 49 1.12 -3.01 -10.23
N THR A 50 2.38 -3.43 -10.04
CA THR A 50 3.35 -3.54 -11.14
C THR A 50 2.93 -4.62 -12.15
N ALA A 51 2.50 -5.80 -11.68
CA ALA A 51 1.99 -6.86 -12.52
C ALA A 51 0.78 -6.40 -13.35
N ASN A 52 -0.18 -5.72 -12.72
CA ASN A 52 -1.34 -5.16 -13.40
C ASN A 52 -0.95 -4.12 -14.46
N ALA A 53 -0.02 -3.22 -14.14
CA ALA A 53 0.44 -2.18 -15.07
C ALA A 53 1.14 -2.78 -16.30
N ASN A 54 1.90 -3.88 -16.13
CA ASN A 54 2.55 -4.58 -17.23
C ASN A 54 1.57 -5.45 -18.03
N ALA A 55 0.66 -6.15 -17.37
CA ALA A 55 -0.28 -7.05 -18.05
C ALA A 55 -1.38 -6.31 -18.81
N PHE A 56 -1.96 -5.27 -18.22
CA PHE A 56 -3.13 -4.58 -18.77
C PHE A 56 -2.83 -3.17 -19.31
N GLY A 57 -1.59 -2.70 -19.14
CA GLY A 57 -1.19 -1.33 -19.45
C GLY A 57 -1.41 -0.37 -18.30
N LEU A 58 -0.81 0.84 -18.41
CA LEU A 58 -0.78 1.83 -17.35
C LEU A 58 -2.19 2.15 -16.78
N TRP A 59 -3.10 2.60 -17.63
CA TRP A 59 -4.41 3.07 -17.16
C TRP A 59 -5.34 1.96 -16.66
N PRO A 60 -5.56 0.86 -17.42
CA PRO A 60 -6.38 -0.24 -16.91
C PRO A 60 -5.77 -0.92 -15.69
N GLY A 61 -4.45 -1.16 -15.69
CA GLY A 61 -3.75 -1.75 -14.54
C GLY A 61 -3.82 -0.89 -13.28
N PHE A 62 -3.66 0.43 -13.44
CA PHE A 62 -3.87 1.40 -12.36
C PHE A 62 -5.30 1.33 -11.81
N LEU A 63 -6.32 1.40 -12.68
CA LEU A 63 -7.73 1.41 -12.26
C LEU A 63 -8.13 0.11 -11.56
N LEU A 64 -7.70 -1.04 -12.07
CA LEU A 64 -7.95 -2.34 -11.44
C LEU A 64 -7.32 -2.40 -10.04
N SER A 65 -6.04 -2.01 -9.93
CA SER A 65 -5.32 -2.02 -8.66
C SER A 65 -5.93 -1.05 -7.65
N TRP A 66 -6.24 0.15 -8.10
CA TRP A 66 -6.79 1.20 -7.24
C TRP A 66 -8.20 0.86 -6.73
N THR A 67 -9.09 0.42 -7.63
CA THR A 67 -10.45 0.01 -7.23
C THR A 67 -10.44 -1.20 -6.30
N GLY A 68 -9.62 -2.23 -6.59
CA GLY A 68 -9.45 -3.39 -5.71
C GLY A 68 -8.92 -2.99 -4.33
N ALA A 69 -7.86 -2.19 -4.28
CA ALA A 69 -7.24 -1.78 -3.03
C ALA A 69 -8.14 -0.84 -2.18
N VAL A 70 -8.91 0.07 -2.81
CA VAL A 70 -9.84 0.96 -2.09
C VAL A 70 -11.02 0.17 -1.55
N THR A 71 -11.64 -0.69 -2.37
CA THR A 71 -12.77 -1.52 -1.93
C THR A 71 -12.36 -2.50 -0.84
N GLY A 72 -11.21 -3.17 -0.97
CA GLY A 72 -10.67 -4.04 0.08
C GLY A 72 -10.43 -3.29 1.39
N ALA A 73 -9.80 -2.12 1.34
CA ALA A 73 -9.57 -1.28 2.51
C ALA A 73 -10.88 -0.89 3.22
N MET A 74 -11.91 -0.51 2.45
CA MET A 74 -13.24 -0.17 3.01
C MET A 74 -13.90 -1.38 3.67
N VAL A 75 -13.81 -2.55 3.06
CA VAL A 75 -14.36 -3.78 3.66
C VAL A 75 -13.65 -4.10 4.98
N VAL A 76 -12.32 -4.08 5.02
CA VAL A 76 -11.55 -4.32 6.25
C VAL A 76 -11.90 -3.29 7.33
N PHE A 77 -12.00 -2.02 6.96
CA PHE A 77 -12.40 -0.95 7.87
C PHE A 77 -13.77 -1.22 8.50
N TYR A 78 -14.80 -1.53 7.68
CA TYR A 78 -16.14 -1.80 8.19
C TYR A 78 -16.21 -3.08 9.01
N LEU A 79 -15.55 -4.15 8.57
CA LEU A 79 -15.47 -5.39 9.35
C LEU A 79 -14.83 -5.15 10.72
N SER A 80 -13.72 -4.40 10.75
CA SER A 80 -13.05 -4.04 11.99
C SER A 80 -13.93 -3.18 12.89
N ARG A 81 -14.72 -2.27 12.32
CA ARG A 81 -15.65 -1.41 13.06
C ARG A 81 -16.83 -2.18 13.64
N LEU A 82 -17.40 -3.11 12.88
CA LEU A 82 -18.56 -3.88 13.30
C LEU A 82 -18.21 -4.97 14.31
N TYR A 83 -17.15 -5.72 14.02
CA TYR A 83 -16.79 -6.91 14.80
C TYR A 83 -15.66 -6.68 15.79
N GLY A 84 -14.82 -5.67 15.50
CA GLY A 84 -13.59 -5.40 16.25
C GLY A 84 -13.83 -4.82 17.64
N LYS A 85 -14.83 -3.95 17.82
CA LYS A 85 -15.06 -3.24 19.09
C LYS A 85 -15.22 -4.18 20.29
N ARG A 86 -15.77 -5.37 20.14
CA ARG A 86 -15.93 -6.35 21.23
C ARG A 86 -14.69 -7.21 21.51
N LYS A 87 -13.96 -7.62 20.46
CA LYS A 87 -12.78 -8.51 20.60
C LYS A 87 -11.46 -7.76 20.61
N ALA A 88 -11.41 -6.59 19.99
CA ALA A 88 -10.19 -5.81 19.84
C ALA A 88 -9.81 -5.01 21.10
N LEU A 89 -10.71 -4.76 22.02
CA LEU A 89 -10.35 -4.12 23.29
C LEU A 89 -9.21 -4.86 23.98
N SER A 90 -9.25 -6.19 24.02
CA SER A 90 -8.15 -7.00 24.59
C SER A 90 -6.89 -7.00 23.73
N PHE A 91 -7.03 -6.96 22.40
CA PHE A 91 -5.89 -6.90 21.47
C PHE A 91 -5.23 -5.51 21.51
N VAL A 92 -6.04 -4.45 21.48
CA VAL A 92 -5.56 -3.06 21.59
C VAL A 92 -4.84 -2.83 22.93
N HIS A 93 -5.38 -3.32 24.04
CA HIS A 93 -4.73 -3.23 25.36
C HIS A 93 -3.40 -3.99 25.42
N ARG A 94 -3.24 -5.06 24.65
CA ARG A 94 -2.00 -5.84 24.59
C ARG A 94 -0.91 -5.24 23.70
N HIS A 95 -1.27 -4.31 22.81
CA HIS A 95 -0.34 -3.74 21.80
C HIS A 95 -0.28 -2.20 21.93
N PRO A 96 0.64 -1.66 22.73
CA PRO A 96 0.77 -0.20 22.96
C PRO A 96 0.93 0.61 21.65
N ALA A 97 1.59 0.04 20.63
CA ALA A 97 1.74 0.69 19.33
C ALA A 97 0.40 0.91 18.61
N VAL A 98 -0.52 -0.05 18.69
CA VAL A 98 -1.88 0.07 18.12
C VAL A 98 -2.68 1.13 18.86
N GLN A 99 -2.60 1.16 20.20
CA GLN A 99 -3.24 2.20 21.02
C GLN A 99 -2.78 3.61 20.64
N LYS A 100 -1.47 3.80 20.53
CA LYS A 100 -0.89 5.08 20.12
C LYS A 100 -1.33 5.50 18.72
N ALA A 101 -1.34 4.55 17.77
CA ALA A 101 -1.80 4.83 16.41
C ALA A 101 -3.28 5.23 16.38
N MET A 102 -4.15 4.56 17.16
CA MET A 102 -5.56 4.94 17.27
C MET A 102 -5.75 6.34 17.86
N LEU A 103 -5.08 6.65 18.98
CA LEU A 103 -5.14 7.98 19.60
C LEU A 103 -4.64 9.07 18.66
N TRP A 104 -3.57 8.78 17.92
CA TRP A 104 -3.02 9.71 16.95
C TRP A 104 -3.99 9.97 15.77
N ILE A 105 -4.62 8.91 15.22
CA ILE A 105 -5.64 9.03 14.18
C ILE A 105 -6.84 9.83 14.67
N ASN A 106 -7.32 9.54 15.89
CA ASN A 106 -8.46 10.26 16.49
C ASN A 106 -8.18 11.76 16.66
N ARG A 107 -6.93 12.11 16.98
CA ARG A 107 -6.54 13.52 17.21
C ARG A 107 -6.33 14.32 15.93
N HIS A 108 -5.74 13.71 14.88
CA HIS A 108 -5.27 14.43 13.69
C HIS A 108 -6.15 14.20 12.45
N GLY A 109 -6.99 13.18 12.45
CA GLY A 109 -7.97 12.90 11.39
C GLY A 109 -7.37 12.60 10.01
N PHE A 110 -7.92 13.25 8.98
CA PHE A 110 -7.66 12.98 7.56
C PHE A 110 -6.21 13.19 7.11
N GLY A 111 -5.60 14.33 7.45
CA GLY A 111 -4.32 14.76 6.83
C GLY A 111 -3.17 13.76 7.00
N PRO A 112 -2.82 13.39 8.23
CA PRO A 112 -1.76 12.42 8.48
C PRO A 112 -2.06 11.03 7.94
N LEU A 113 -3.34 10.61 7.96
CA LEU A 113 -3.75 9.33 7.40
C LEU A 113 -3.57 9.30 5.88
N PHE A 114 -3.96 10.39 5.19
CA PHE A 114 -3.72 10.55 3.75
C PHE A 114 -2.24 10.42 3.41
N ILE A 115 -1.38 11.17 4.13
CA ILE A 115 0.08 11.11 3.92
C ILE A 115 0.59 9.68 4.14
N LEU A 116 0.17 9.02 5.23
CA LEU A 116 0.56 7.64 5.54
C LEU A 116 0.20 6.67 4.41
N LEU A 117 -0.97 6.85 3.79
CA LEU A 117 -1.47 6.01 2.71
C LEU A 117 -0.86 6.33 1.33
N CYS A 118 -0.18 7.46 1.19
CA CYS A 118 0.64 7.76 0.01
C CYS A 118 1.94 6.94 -0.03
N PHE A 119 2.38 6.36 1.10
CA PHE A 119 3.63 5.62 1.17
C PHE A 119 3.41 4.11 0.94
N PRO A 120 4.17 3.49 0.02
CA PRO A 120 4.01 2.09 -0.33
C PRO A 120 4.48 1.10 0.75
N PHE A 121 5.28 1.58 1.73
CA PHE A 121 5.85 0.73 2.78
C PHE A 121 4.96 0.62 4.04
N THR A 122 3.82 1.30 4.04
CA THR A 122 2.88 1.22 5.16
C THR A 122 2.03 -0.04 5.01
N PRO A 123 2.00 -0.95 6.01
CA PRO A 123 1.17 -2.15 5.92
C PRO A 123 -0.32 -1.78 5.94
N SER A 124 -0.94 -1.78 4.75
CA SER A 124 -2.33 -1.36 4.54
C SER A 124 -3.31 -2.03 5.49
N ALA A 125 -3.20 -3.34 5.66
CA ALA A 125 -4.11 -4.10 6.51
C ALA A 125 -4.13 -3.59 7.95
N VAL A 126 -2.94 -3.26 8.52
CA VAL A 126 -2.83 -2.73 9.89
C VAL A 126 -3.51 -1.38 9.97
N VAL A 127 -3.26 -0.48 9.01
CA VAL A 127 -3.89 0.86 8.98
C VAL A 127 -5.40 0.74 8.87
N ASN A 128 -5.91 -0.12 7.99
CA ASN A 128 -7.34 -0.34 7.79
C ASN A 128 -8.02 -0.83 9.08
N ILE A 129 -7.40 -1.79 9.79
CA ILE A 129 -7.91 -2.32 11.06
C ILE A 129 -7.89 -1.22 12.13
N VAL A 130 -6.76 -0.53 12.31
CA VAL A 130 -6.61 0.54 13.32
C VAL A 130 -7.62 1.65 13.10
N CYS A 131 -7.82 2.09 11.85
CA CYS A 131 -8.84 3.08 11.49
C CYS A 131 -10.26 2.57 11.75
N GLY A 132 -10.54 1.31 11.46
CA GLY A 132 -11.83 0.68 11.77
C GLY A 132 -12.15 0.66 13.25
N LEU A 133 -11.14 0.48 14.11
CA LEU A 133 -11.27 0.49 15.56
C LEU A 133 -11.27 1.89 16.18
N SER A 134 -10.75 2.90 15.46
CA SER A 134 -10.71 4.30 15.89
C SER A 134 -12.05 5.00 15.71
N ASP A 135 -12.17 6.25 16.21
CA ASP A 135 -13.38 7.05 16.08
C ASP A 135 -13.42 7.91 14.80
N ILE A 136 -12.48 7.70 13.87
CA ILE A 136 -12.46 8.41 12.58
C ILE A 136 -13.76 8.17 11.81
N SER A 137 -14.32 9.23 11.22
CA SER A 137 -15.55 9.07 10.45
C SER A 137 -15.31 8.26 9.17
N PRO A 138 -16.27 7.42 8.72
CA PRO A 138 -16.13 6.65 7.48
C PRO A 138 -15.84 7.52 6.26
N LYS A 139 -16.39 8.73 6.22
CA LYS A 139 -16.15 9.69 5.13
C LYS A 139 -14.70 10.19 5.09
N GLN A 140 -14.14 10.54 6.25
CA GLN A 140 -12.74 10.96 6.36
C GLN A 140 -11.79 9.82 5.98
N TYR A 141 -12.08 8.60 6.45
CA TYR A 141 -11.31 7.42 6.09
C TYR A 141 -11.37 7.14 4.59
N LEU A 142 -12.58 7.12 4.00
CA LEU A 142 -12.76 6.92 2.55
C LEU A 142 -11.96 7.94 1.73
N LEU A 143 -12.06 9.23 2.06
CA LEU A 143 -11.32 10.27 1.35
C LEU A 143 -9.80 10.09 1.47
N ALA A 144 -9.30 9.71 2.65
CA ALA A 144 -7.89 9.46 2.87
C ALA A 144 -7.38 8.24 2.07
N VAL A 145 -8.15 7.14 2.09
CA VAL A 145 -7.82 5.92 1.33
C VAL A 145 -7.90 6.17 -0.17
N PHE A 146 -9.00 6.80 -0.62
CA PHE A 146 -9.23 7.10 -2.03
C PHE A 146 -8.09 7.95 -2.60
N GLY A 147 -7.77 9.08 -1.95
CA GLY A 147 -6.72 9.98 -2.41
C GLY A 147 -5.31 9.43 -2.18
N GLY A 148 -5.03 8.89 -1.00
CA GLY A 148 -3.70 8.36 -0.67
C GLY A 148 -3.30 7.16 -1.54
N LYS A 149 -4.21 6.19 -1.72
CA LYS A 149 -3.99 5.07 -2.62
C LYS A 149 -3.97 5.48 -4.10
N LEU A 150 -4.70 6.53 -4.50
CA LEU A 150 -4.62 7.07 -5.86
C LEU A 150 -3.18 7.52 -6.15
N VAL A 151 -2.62 8.37 -5.31
CA VAL A 151 -1.25 8.88 -5.47
C VAL A 151 -0.24 7.73 -5.47
N MET A 152 -0.32 6.84 -4.48
CA MET A 152 0.61 5.73 -4.32
C MET A 152 0.54 4.76 -5.51
N ILE A 153 -0.67 4.26 -5.85
CA ILE A 153 -0.85 3.24 -6.88
C ILE A 153 -0.55 3.82 -8.26
N PHE A 154 -0.93 5.09 -8.54
CA PHE A 154 -0.58 5.74 -9.79
C PHE A 154 0.95 5.85 -9.95
N THR A 155 1.65 6.26 -8.89
CA THR A 155 3.12 6.35 -8.90
C THR A 155 3.76 5.00 -9.18
N ILE A 156 3.31 3.93 -8.50
CA ILE A 156 3.83 2.57 -8.71
C ILE A 156 3.48 2.07 -10.12
N SER A 157 2.26 2.29 -10.59
CA SER A 157 1.84 1.88 -11.94
C SER A 157 2.66 2.58 -13.02
N TYR A 158 2.90 3.88 -12.85
CA TYR A 158 3.71 4.66 -13.79
C TYR A 158 5.16 4.19 -13.84
N ILE A 159 5.76 3.92 -12.68
CA ILE A 159 7.12 3.38 -12.57
C ILE A 159 7.18 1.95 -13.10
N GLY A 160 6.18 1.13 -12.74
CA GLY A 160 6.17 -0.31 -13.03
C GLY A 160 5.73 -0.69 -14.44
N HIS A 161 4.99 0.18 -15.14
CA HIS A 161 4.48 -0.10 -16.49
C HIS A 161 5.56 -0.39 -17.52
N ASP A 162 6.75 0.15 -17.34
CA ASP A 162 7.83 0.04 -18.31
C ASP A 162 9.14 -0.43 -17.64
N ILE A 163 9.04 -1.54 -16.90
CA ILE A 163 10.18 -2.13 -16.20
C ILE A 163 11.34 -2.44 -17.17
N MET A 164 11.03 -2.89 -18.41
CA MET A 164 12.04 -3.17 -19.43
C MET A 164 12.78 -1.90 -19.86
N SER A 165 12.09 -0.77 -19.97
CA SER A 165 12.76 0.50 -20.30
C SER A 165 13.59 1.02 -19.11
N LEU A 166 13.21 0.70 -17.88
CA LEU A 166 14.00 1.03 -16.69
C LEU A 166 15.34 0.27 -16.69
N ILE A 167 15.34 -0.99 -17.09
CA ILE A 167 16.57 -1.80 -17.18
C ILE A 167 17.48 -1.28 -18.29
N ASN A 168 16.90 -0.87 -19.43
CA ASN A 168 17.64 -0.44 -20.61
C ASN A 168 18.00 1.06 -20.64
N GLN A 169 17.37 1.89 -19.78
CA GLN A 169 17.59 3.33 -19.73
C GLN A 169 18.01 3.80 -18.34
N PRO A 170 19.33 3.90 -18.08
CA PRO A 170 19.85 4.23 -16.73
C PRO A 170 19.35 5.58 -16.21
N VAL A 171 19.02 6.52 -17.09
CA VAL A 171 18.47 7.83 -16.70
C VAL A 171 17.10 7.70 -16.05
N LYS A 172 16.21 6.85 -16.57
CA LYS A 172 14.88 6.60 -15.97
C LYS A 172 15.02 5.93 -14.61
N SER A 173 15.93 4.97 -14.48
CA SER A 173 16.20 4.29 -13.21
C SER A 173 16.71 5.25 -12.14
N ILE A 174 17.55 6.22 -12.51
CA ILE A 174 18.03 7.27 -11.60
C ILE A 174 16.87 8.16 -11.14
N ILE A 175 15.99 8.59 -12.06
CA ILE A 175 14.82 9.43 -11.73
C ILE A 175 13.91 8.69 -10.76
N VAL A 176 13.61 7.41 -11.02
CA VAL A 176 12.81 6.56 -10.13
C VAL A 176 13.47 6.43 -8.76
N GLY A 177 14.77 6.18 -8.72
CA GLY A 177 15.54 6.14 -7.46
C GLY A 177 15.45 7.45 -6.67
N ILE A 178 15.55 8.60 -7.34
CA ILE A 178 15.39 9.92 -6.73
C ILE A 178 13.98 10.11 -6.16
N VAL A 179 12.93 9.72 -6.90
CA VAL A 179 11.53 9.82 -6.44
C VAL A 179 11.32 8.96 -5.21
N ILE A 180 11.78 7.71 -5.21
CA ILE A 180 11.70 6.80 -4.05
C ILE A 180 12.46 7.39 -2.86
N PHE A 181 13.66 7.94 -3.09
CA PHE A 181 14.47 8.57 -2.05
C PHE A 181 13.81 9.82 -1.46
N LEU A 182 13.19 10.67 -2.29
CA LEU A 182 12.43 11.84 -1.83
C LEU A 182 11.21 11.43 -1.02
N LEU A 183 10.45 10.42 -1.47
CA LEU A 183 9.33 9.87 -0.73
C LEU A 183 9.81 9.32 0.62
N TRP A 184 10.93 8.59 0.66
CA TRP A 184 11.53 8.10 1.90
C TRP A 184 11.93 9.23 2.84
N LEU A 185 12.55 10.31 2.34
CA LEU A 185 12.92 11.49 3.12
C LEU A 185 11.68 12.17 3.73
N VAL A 186 10.61 12.34 2.94
CA VAL A 186 9.34 12.91 3.43
C VAL A 186 8.75 12.01 4.51
N GLY A 187 8.70 10.70 4.30
CA GLY A 187 8.23 9.73 5.30
C GLY A 187 9.02 9.79 6.59
N LYS A 188 10.36 9.86 6.49
CA LYS A 188 11.23 10.00 7.65
C LYS A 188 11.05 11.33 8.39
N GLN A 189 10.82 12.43 7.66
CA GLN A 189 10.52 13.72 8.30
C GLN A 189 9.17 13.70 9.04
N VAL A 190 8.16 13.06 8.46
CA VAL A 190 6.86 12.87 9.12
C VAL A 190 7.04 12.06 10.40
N GLU A 191 7.78 10.94 10.35
CA GLU A 191 8.08 10.12 11.53
C GLU A 191 8.79 10.91 12.64
N ILE A 192 9.82 11.70 12.27
CA ILE A 192 10.58 12.53 13.23
C ILE A 192 9.67 13.60 13.87
N ARG A 193 8.80 14.25 13.08
CA ARG A 193 7.84 15.23 13.60
C ARG A 193 6.86 14.59 14.58
N LEU A 194 6.39 13.39 14.27
CA LEU A 194 5.49 12.64 15.15
C LEU A 194 6.15 12.29 16.49
N LYS A 195 7.41 11.83 16.45
CA LYS A 195 8.18 11.53 17.67
C LYS A 195 8.44 12.78 18.52
N ARG A 196 8.67 13.95 17.92
CA ARG A 196 8.86 15.22 18.64
C ARG A 196 7.59 15.70 19.33
N VAL A 197 6.43 15.51 18.72
CA VAL A 197 5.13 15.84 19.34
C VAL A 197 4.89 14.96 20.57
N GLU A 198 5.21 13.65 20.49
CA GLU A 198 5.12 12.72 21.64
C GLU A 198 6.02 13.12 22.82
N GLN A 199 7.24 13.61 22.55
CA GLN A 199 8.16 14.02 23.61
C GLN A 199 7.70 15.30 24.33
N LYS A 200 7.08 16.24 23.59
CA LYS A 200 6.57 17.50 24.15
C LYS A 200 5.31 17.33 25.01
N GLU A 201 4.60 16.20 24.84
CA GLU A 201 3.42 15.88 25.66
C GLU A 201 3.77 15.08 26.94
N ARG A 202 5.03 14.61 27.05
CA ARG A 202 5.51 13.87 28.22
C ARG A 202 6.29 14.74 29.21
N SER A 203 6.65 15.97 28.82
CA SER A 203 7.31 16.95 29.70
C SER A 203 6.31 17.99 30.22
#